data_de143c91540dd47a678bfd3f213e0245
#
_entry.id   de143c91540dd47a678bfd3f213e0245
#
_cell.length_a   1.000
_cell.length_b   1.000
_cell.length_c   1.000
_cell.angle_alpha   90.00
_cell.angle_beta   90.00
_cell.angle_gamma   90.00
#
_symmetry.space_group_name_H-M   'P 1'
#
loop_
_entity.id
_entity.type
_entity.pdbx_description
1 polymer ?
#
loop_
_entity_poly.entity_id
_entity_poly.type
_entity_poly.pdbx_seq_one_letter_code
_entity_poly.pdbx_strand_id
1 'polypeptide(L)'
;MDDPVLLTGASGHVGTAILDELADDYEWRCIDRDPPTDPDAFPGEFVVADVTDEDAIRDAVEGCGAVVHLAGDPRKTAPWDSVLANNIDGTQNVLSAAVDAGVERVVFASSNHTVKHYETERKPDLYRTHDDFRLDGSELPRPGNLYGVSKASGELLGRYYHDEHDLSFVAVRIGNLTRDHPPKDYERGQAMWLSYRDCAHLFDCCLTADYDYEIVYGISDNDRKYYSLENAKEVLGYEPLDNSADWNGE
;
A
#
# COMPACT_ATOMS: atom_id res chain seq x y z
N MET A 1 -7.00 -2.98 18.63
CA MET A 1 -6.27 -1.69 18.78
C MET A 1 -7.27 -0.70 19.34
N ASP A 2 -6.95 -0.05 20.47
CA ASP A 2 -7.89 0.83 21.15
C ASP A 2 -7.76 2.30 20.68
N ASP A 3 -6.61 2.66 20.13
CA ASP A 3 -6.32 4.00 19.59
C ASP A 3 -6.69 4.09 18.12
N PRO A 4 -7.06 5.29 17.62
CA PRO A 4 -7.42 5.52 16.24
C PRO A 4 -6.32 5.13 15.25
N VAL A 5 -6.72 4.70 14.05
CA VAL A 5 -5.82 4.47 12.90
C VAL A 5 -5.91 5.63 11.94
N LEU A 6 -4.80 6.33 11.70
CA LEU A 6 -4.75 7.36 10.67
C LEU A 6 -4.66 6.72 9.29
N LEU A 7 -5.60 7.06 8.40
CA LEU A 7 -5.61 6.64 7.00
C LEU A 7 -5.38 7.85 6.10
N THR A 8 -4.20 7.97 5.51
CA THR A 8 -3.90 9.05 4.55
C THR A 8 -4.24 8.63 3.14
N GLY A 9 -4.78 9.54 2.32
CA GLY A 9 -5.24 9.18 0.97
C GLY A 9 -6.52 8.35 0.99
N ALA A 10 -7.38 8.60 1.96
CA ALA A 10 -8.57 7.82 2.25
C ALA A 10 -9.59 7.77 1.10
N SER A 11 -9.67 8.83 0.29
CA SER A 11 -10.56 8.92 -0.88
C SER A 11 -10.01 8.17 -2.12
N GLY A 12 -8.79 7.64 -2.05
CA GLY A 12 -8.16 6.89 -3.14
C GLY A 12 -8.70 5.47 -3.28
N HIS A 13 -8.30 4.76 -4.36
CA HIS A 13 -8.72 3.38 -4.65
C HIS A 13 -8.42 2.40 -3.50
N VAL A 14 -7.23 2.48 -2.92
CA VAL A 14 -6.82 1.58 -1.82
C VAL A 14 -7.55 1.96 -0.54
N GLY A 15 -7.68 3.26 -0.24
CA GLY A 15 -8.45 3.74 0.91
C GLY A 15 -9.91 3.28 0.85
N THR A 16 -10.54 3.44 -0.32
CA THR A 16 -11.91 2.95 -0.54
C THR A 16 -12.02 1.43 -0.32
N ALA A 17 -11.06 0.63 -0.82
CA ALA A 17 -11.08 -0.82 -0.63
C ALA A 17 -10.97 -1.21 0.86
N ILE A 18 -10.13 -0.51 1.62
CA ILE A 18 -9.99 -0.73 3.06
C ILE A 18 -11.28 -0.35 3.80
N LEU A 19 -11.81 0.84 3.53
CA LEU A 19 -12.98 1.35 4.23
C LEU A 19 -14.29 0.62 3.86
N ASP A 20 -14.41 0.09 2.64
CA ASP A 20 -15.57 -0.72 2.24
C ASP A 20 -15.72 -2.00 3.09
N GLU A 21 -14.62 -2.56 3.58
CA GLU A 21 -14.60 -3.86 4.28
C GLU A 21 -14.32 -3.72 5.79
N LEU A 22 -13.51 -2.72 6.22
CA LEU A 22 -13.02 -2.58 7.59
C LEU A 22 -13.56 -1.34 8.31
N ALA A 23 -14.65 -0.74 7.81
CA ALA A 23 -15.21 0.48 8.38
C ALA A 23 -15.51 0.37 9.89
N ASP A 24 -16.04 -0.78 10.30
CA ASP A 24 -16.51 -1.04 11.68
C ASP A 24 -15.44 -1.70 12.57
N ASP A 25 -14.28 -2.11 12.00
CA ASP A 25 -13.27 -2.87 12.72
C ASP A 25 -12.27 -1.97 13.46
N TYR A 26 -12.14 -0.70 13.02
CA TYR A 26 -11.20 0.27 13.57
C TYR A 26 -11.84 1.63 13.79
N GLU A 27 -11.32 2.39 14.75
CA GLU A 27 -11.58 3.83 14.85
C GLU A 27 -10.72 4.56 13.83
N TRP A 28 -11.32 4.98 12.71
CA TRP A 28 -10.61 5.62 11.60
C TRP A 28 -10.54 7.13 11.78
N ARG A 29 -9.33 7.68 11.62
CA ARG A 29 -9.11 9.09 11.28
C ARG A 29 -8.64 9.16 9.85
N CYS A 30 -9.52 9.61 8.96
CA CYS A 30 -9.28 9.68 7.52
C CYS A 30 -8.77 11.05 7.12
N ILE A 31 -7.70 11.12 6.31
CA ILE A 31 -7.26 12.38 5.71
C ILE A 31 -7.09 12.24 4.19
N ASP A 32 -7.50 13.28 3.49
CA ASP A 32 -7.20 13.50 2.08
C ASP A 32 -7.15 15.01 1.82
N ARG A 33 -6.47 15.42 0.74
CA ARG A 33 -6.41 16.84 0.35
C ARG A 33 -7.72 17.36 -0.22
N ASP A 34 -8.51 16.50 -0.83
CA ASP A 34 -9.83 16.81 -1.37
C ASP A 34 -10.91 16.24 -0.45
N PRO A 35 -11.92 17.06 -0.06
CA PRO A 35 -13.01 16.55 0.77
C PRO A 35 -13.80 15.49 0.02
N PRO A 36 -14.33 14.46 0.71
CA PRO A 36 -15.19 13.47 0.08
C PRO A 36 -16.49 14.13 -0.39
N THR A 37 -17.10 13.53 -1.42
CA THR A 37 -18.41 14.00 -1.95
C THR A 37 -19.50 13.91 -0.89
N ASP A 38 -19.43 12.90 -0.03
CA ASP A 38 -20.33 12.68 1.10
C ASP A 38 -19.50 12.42 2.36
N PRO A 39 -19.26 13.44 3.19
CA PRO A 39 -18.50 13.27 4.44
C PRO A 39 -19.14 12.31 5.44
N ASP A 40 -20.47 12.21 5.45
CA ASP A 40 -21.20 11.34 6.36
C ASP A 40 -21.10 9.85 5.95
N ALA A 41 -20.61 9.56 4.75
CA ALA A 41 -20.34 8.19 4.29
C ALA A 41 -18.97 7.65 4.75
N PHE A 42 -18.10 8.50 5.32
CA PHE A 42 -16.81 8.04 5.84
C PHE A 42 -16.97 7.52 7.29
N PRO A 43 -16.36 6.38 7.59
CA PRO A 43 -16.32 5.91 8.97
C PRO A 43 -15.34 6.78 9.78
N GLY A 44 -15.77 7.19 10.98
CA GLY A 44 -14.94 7.97 11.90
C GLY A 44 -14.78 9.45 11.51
N GLU A 45 -13.62 10.02 11.81
CA GLU A 45 -13.29 11.42 11.56
C GLU A 45 -12.67 11.61 10.17
N PHE A 46 -13.13 12.63 9.42
CA PHE A 46 -12.48 13.02 8.17
C PHE A 46 -11.92 14.45 8.28
N VAL A 47 -10.60 14.57 8.02
CA VAL A 47 -9.87 15.84 8.05
C VAL A 47 -9.32 16.14 6.66
N VAL A 48 -9.56 17.36 6.15
CA VAL A 48 -8.95 17.82 4.89
C VAL A 48 -7.52 18.26 5.19
N ALA A 49 -6.54 17.50 4.73
CA ALA A 49 -5.12 17.80 4.91
C ALA A 49 -4.28 17.30 3.74
N ASP A 50 -3.22 18.02 3.41
CA ASP A 50 -2.22 17.63 2.42
C ASP A 50 -0.98 17.08 3.15
N VAL A 51 -0.44 15.94 2.71
CA VAL A 51 0.77 15.34 3.29
C VAL A 51 2.01 16.22 3.14
N THR A 52 1.96 17.22 2.29
CA THR A 52 3.02 18.24 2.14
C THR A 52 2.98 19.32 3.22
N ASP A 53 1.89 19.41 4.00
CA ASP A 53 1.74 20.32 5.13
C ASP A 53 2.13 19.59 6.43
N GLU A 54 3.36 19.83 6.88
CA GLU A 54 3.95 19.16 8.05
C GLU A 54 3.13 19.40 9.33
N ASP A 55 2.63 20.61 9.55
CA ASP A 55 1.86 20.95 10.75
C ASP A 55 0.50 20.24 10.74
N ALA A 56 -0.19 20.22 9.58
CA ALA A 56 -1.46 19.51 9.42
C ALA A 56 -1.31 18.00 9.65
N ILE A 57 -0.20 17.40 9.19
CA ILE A 57 0.07 15.97 9.42
C ILE A 57 0.40 15.69 10.89
N ARG A 58 1.16 16.56 11.56
CA ARG A 58 1.45 16.42 12.99
C ARG A 58 0.16 16.44 13.81
N ASP A 59 -0.75 17.37 13.51
CA ASP A 59 -2.04 17.44 14.19
C ASP A 59 -2.91 16.20 13.91
N ALA A 60 -2.89 15.69 12.67
CA ALA A 60 -3.69 14.52 12.27
C ALA A 60 -3.19 13.21 12.91
N VAL A 61 -1.90 13.06 13.18
CA VAL A 61 -1.30 11.85 13.77
C VAL A 61 -1.49 11.80 15.29
N GLU A 62 -1.71 12.94 15.96
CA GLU A 62 -1.76 13.00 17.43
C GLU A 62 -2.80 12.04 18.01
N GLY A 63 -2.37 11.17 18.92
CA GLY A 63 -3.21 10.18 19.59
C GLY A 63 -3.58 8.95 18.74
N CYS A 64 -2.99 8.78 17.55
CA CYS A 64 -3.17 7.56 16.77
C CYS A 64 -2.20 6.46 17.20
N GLY A 65 -2.66 5.21 17.22
CA GLY A 65 -1.82 4.03 17.52
C GLY A 65 -1.11 3.48 16.28
N ALA A 66 -1.68 3.69 15.09
CA ALA A 66 -1.12 3.24 13.81
C ALA A 66 -1.40 4.23 12.67
N VAL A 67 -0.61 4.13 11.61
CA VAL A 67 -0.81 4.90 10.37
C VAL A 67 -0.84 3.96 9.17
N VAL A 68 -1.87 4.11 8.33
CA VAL A 68 -1.94 3.54 6.98
C VAL A 68 -1.67 4.67 5.98
N HIS A 69 -0.46 4.70 5.42
CA HIS A 69 -0.02 5.77 4.54
C HIS A 69 -0.20 5.41 3.07
N LEU A 70 -1.29 5.91 2.46
CA LEU A 70 -1.62 5.69 1.05
C LEU A 70 -1.42 6.93 0.19
N ALA A 71 -1.41 8.13 0.79
CA ALA A 71 -1.34 9.40 0.08
C ALA A 71 -0.09 9.51 -0.81
N GLY A 72 -0.25 10.18 -1.93
CA GLY A 72 0.81 10.42 -2.91
C GLY A 72 0.26 10.60 -4.32
N ASP A 73 1.08 11.07 -5.24
CA ASP A 73 0.72 11.17 -6.66
C ASP A 73 0.87 9.79 -7.34
N PRO A 74 -0.23 9.10 -7.71
CA PRO A 74 -0.19 7.74 -8.25
C PRO A 74 0.15 7.70 -9.74
N ARG A 75 0.28 8.84 -10.41
CA ARG A 75 0.47 8.93 -11.85
C ARG A 75 1.86 8.46 -12.26
N LYS A 76 1.92 7.43 -13.09
CA LYS A 76 3.19 6.88 -13.64
C LYS A 76 3.99 7.88 -14.46
N THR A 77 3.34 8.95 -14.93
CA THR A 77 3.90 10.06 -15.73
C THR A 77 3.99 11.36 -14.95
N ALA A 78 3.82 11.34 -13.63
CA ALA A 78 3.95 12.53 -12.80
C ALA A 78 5.33 13.17 -12.98
N PRO A 79 5.39 14.52 -13.04
CA PRO A 79 6.68 15.22 -13.11
C PRO A 79 7.44 15.08 -11.78
N TRP A 80 8.75 15.28 -11.85
CA TRP A 80 9.62 15.12 -10.68
C TRP A 80 9.18 15.95 -9.47
N ASP A 81 8.84 17.21 -9.68
CA ASP A 81 8.44 18.11 -8.58
C ASP A 81 7.19 17.59 -7.83
N SER A 82 6.22 17.02 -8.56
CA SER A 82 5.05 16.41 -7.93
C SER A 82 5.39 15.15 -7.16
N VAL A 83 6.23 14.29 -7.75
CA VAL A 83 6.69 13.05 -7.11
C VAL A 83 7.52 13.34 -5.88
N LEU A 84 8.41 14.33 -5.95
CA LEU A 84 9.24 14.75 -4.81
C LEU A 84 8.35 15.24 -3.66
N ALA A 85 7.52 16.25 -3.91
CA ALA A 85 6.72 16.88 -2.86
C ALA A 85 5.70 15.90 -2.23
N ASN A 86 4.90 15.20 -3.07
CA ASN A 86 3.79 14.40 -2.53
C ASN A 86 4.23 13.02 -2.03
N ASN A 87 5.20 12.37 -2.72
CA ASN A 87 5.51 10.97 -2.43
C ASN A 87 6.76 10.80 -1.58
N ILE A 88 7.73 11.72 -1.65
CA ILE A 88 8.98 11.63 -0.88
C ILE A 88 8.88 12.52 0.34
N ASP A 89 8.71 13.84 0.16
CA ASP A 89 8.62 14.77 1.28
C ASP A 89 7.36 14.50 2.11
N GLY A 90 6.21 14.23 1.47
CA GLY A 90 4.97 13.85 2.17
C GLY A 90 5.11 12.56 2.99
N THR A 91 5.81 11.54 2.46
CA THR A 91 6.10 10.32 3.24
C THR A 91 7.03 10.61 4.42
N GLN A 92 8.06 11.46 4.21
CA GLN A 92 8.94 11.91 5.27
C GLN A 92 8.16 12.63 6.40
N ASN A 93 7.23 13.54 6.05
CA ASN A 93 6.40 14.25 7.03
C ASN A 93 5.56 13.29 7.86
N VAL A 94 4.92 12.30 7.20
CA VAL A 94 4.10 11.29 7.89
C VAL A 94 4.94 10.44 8.85
N LEU A 95 6.11 9.95 8.41
CA LEU A 95 6.97 9.11 9.25
C LEU A 95 7.57 9.89 10.42
N SER A 96 7.99 11.13 10.20
CA SER A 96 8.49 12.00 11.28
C SER A 96 7.41 12.27 12.32
N ALA A 97 6.21 12.65 11.87
CA ALA A 97 5.10 12.92 12.76
C ALA A 97 4.66 11.65 13.52
N ALA A 98 4.68 10.49 12.87
CA ALA A 98 4.35 9.21 13.52
C ALA A 98 5.31 8.90 14.69
N VAL A 99 6.62 9.06 14.47
CA VAL A 99 7.61 8.86 15.55
C VAL A 99 7.46 9.89 16.66
N ASP A 100 7.29 11.17 16.31
CA ASP A 100 7.12 12.25 17.30
C ASP A 100 5.87 12.07 18.19
N ALA A 101 4.80 11.48 17.62
CA ALA A 101 3.55 11.18 18.31
C ALA A 101 3.57 9.82 19.06
N GLY A 102 4.61 9.02 18.91
CA GLY A 102 4.73 7.71 19.55
C GLY A 102 3.86 6.62 18.90
N VAL A 103 3.55 6.76 17.61
CA VAL A 103 2.87 5.72 16.81
C VAL A 103 3.72 4.46 16.77
N GLU A 104 3.11 3.30 17.01
CA GLU A 104 3.83 2.04 17.08
C GLU A 104 4.15 1.45 15.71
N ARG A 105 3.27 1.65 14.71
CA ARG A 105 3.42 1.06 13.38
C ARG A 105 2.95 1.94 12.22
N VAL A 106 3.61 1.78 11.09
CA VAL A 106 3.21 2.39 9.81
C VAL A 106 3.09 1.33 8.72
N VAL A 107 1.94 1.26 8.08
CA VAL A 107 1.68 0.46 6.88
C VAL A 107 1.76 1.38 5.66
N PHE A 108 2.75 1.16 4.81
CA PHE A 108 3.03 2.01 3.66
C PHE A 108 2.57 1.37 2.34
N ALA A 109 1.75 2.08 1.58
CA ALA A 109 1.39 1.66 0.23
C ALA A 109 2.56 1.89 -0.73
N SER A 110 3.40 0.86 -0.88
CA SER A 110 4.40 0.78 -1.93
C SER A 110 3.77 0.29 -3.25
N SER A 111 4.56 -0.12 -4.22
CA SER A 111 4.06 -0.49 -5.55
C SER A 111 4.96 -1.52 -6.23
N ASN A 112 4.36 -2.40 -7.03
CA ASN A 112 5.09 -3.25 -7.97
C ASN A 112 5.98 -2.47 -8.96
N HIS A 113 5.79 -1.15 -9.09
CA HIS A 113 6.64 -0.28 -9.91
C HIS A 113 8.06 -0.10 -9.37
N THR A 114 8.30 -0.42 -8.10
CA THR A 114 9.65 -0.44 -7.47
C THR A 114 10.56 -1.47 -8.14
N VAL A 115 10.01 -2.57 -8.65
CA VAL A 115 10.75 -3.70 -9.25
C VAL A 115 10.43 -3.95 -10.74
N LYS A 116 9.87 -2.95 -11.40
CA LYS A 116 9.34 -3.07 -12.78
C LYS A 116 10.34 -3.60 -13.82
N HIS A 117 11.65 -3.35 -13.68
CA HIS A 117 12.64 -3.81 -14.64
C HIS A 117 12.87 -5.33 -14.61
N TYR A 118 12.68 -6.00 -13.48
CA TYR A 118 12.72 -7.46 -13.43
C TYR A 118 11.64 -8.09 -14.30
N GLU A 119 10.43 -7.51 -14.28
CA GLU A 119 9.34 -7.90 -15.15
C GLU A 119 9.62 -7.58 -16.62
N THR A 120 10.15 -6.40 -16.92
CA THR A 120 10.41 -5.94 -18.28
C THR A 120 11.39 -6.86 -19.03
N GLU A 121 12.34 -7.44 -18.34
CA GLU A 121 13.33 -8.37 -18.92
C GLU A 121 12.75 -9.74 -19.28
N ARG A 122 11.60 -10.15 -18.72
CA ARG A 122 11.00 -11.49 -18.86
C ARG A 122 9.65 -11.52 -19.57
N LYS A 123 9.06 -10.40 -19.90
CA LYS A 123 7.77 -10.34 -20.60
C LYS A 123 7.92 -10.72 -22.08
N PRO A 124 6.91 -11.33 -22.76
CA PRO A 124 5.60 -11.67 -22.18
C PRO A 124 5.56 -13.03 -21.49
N ASP A 125 6.62 -13.82 -21.53
CA ASP A 125 6.63 -15.23 -21.08
C ASP A 125 6.29 -15.33 -19.60
N LEU A 126 6.73 -14.35 -18.79
CA LEU A 126 6.43 -14.25 -17.37
C LEU A 126 4.93 -14.38 -17.02
N TYR A 127 4.04 -13.96 -17.92
CA TYR A 127 2.58 -14.01 -17.71
C TYR A 127 1.92 -15.25 -18.32
N ARG A 128 2.64 -16.01 -19.16
CA ARG A 128 2.08 -17.06 -20.01
C ARG A 128 2.54 -18.46 -19.62
N THR A 129 3.73 -18.56 -19.09
CA THR A 129 4.34 -19.84 -18.70
C THR A 129 4.34 -20.00 -17.19
N HIS A 130 4.37 -21.24 -16.72
CA HIS A 130 4.67 -21.55 -15.33
C HIS A 130 6.20 -21.45 -15.12
N ASP A 131 6.72 -20.23 -15.16
CA ASP A 131 8.11 -19.94 -14.84
C ASP A 131 8.29 -20.03 -13.32
N ASP A 132 9.38 -20.61 -12.86
CA ASP A 132 9.75 -20.69 -11.43
C ASP A 132 10.27 -19.35 -10.90
N PHE A 133 10.37 -18.34 -11.74
CA PHE A 133 10.80 -17.01 -11.31
C PHE A 133 9.79 -16.37 -10.36
N ARG A 134 10.27 -15.95 -9.21
CA ARG A 134 9.49 -15.23 -8.20
C ARG A 134 10.25 -14.02 -7.71
N LEU A 135 9.49 -12.98 -7.39
CA LEU A 135 9.94 -11.82 -6.63
C LEU A 135 9.33 -11.94 -5.23
N ASP A 136 10.15 -11.89 -4.20
CA ASP A 136 9.75 -12.19 -2.81
C ASP A 136 9.83 -11.01 -1.84
N GLY A 137 10.24 -9.84 -2.32
CA GLY A 137 10.40 -8.62 -1.51
C GLY A 137 11.85 -8.30 -1.16
N SER A 138 12.76 -9.28 -1.26
CA SER A 138 14.20 -9.10 -0.97
C SER A 138 14.99 -8.44 -2.10
N GLU A 139 14.38 -8.28 -3.28
CA GLU A 139 15.06 -7.73 -4.44
C GLU A 139 15.42 -6.25 -4.26
N LEU A 140 16.61 -5.89 -4.70
CA LEU A 140 16.97 -4.47 -4.83
C LEU A 140 15.97 -3.76 -5.75
N PRO A 141 15.52 -2.55 -5.40
CA PRO A 141 14.64 -1.78 -6.27
C PRO A 141 15.24 -1.55 -7.66
N ARG A 142 14.45 -1.84 -8.69
CA ARG A 142 14.75 -1.55 -10.10
C ARG A 142 13.53 -0.88 -10.75
N PRO A 143 13.24 0.38 -10.37
CA PRO A 143 12.02 1.09 -10.76
C PRO A 143 11.99 1.39 -12.26
N GLY A 144 10.80 1.39 -12.85
CA GLY A 144 10.59 1.67 -14.27
C GLY A 144 10.15 3.10 -14.58
N ASN A 145 9.90 3.92 -13.58
CA ASN A 145 9.48 5.34 -13.70
C ASN A 145 9.71 6.09 -12.38
N LEU A 146 9.51 7.42 -12.40
CA LEU A 146 9.71 8.26 -11.21
C LEU A 146 8.76 7.91 -10.05
N TYR A 147 7.54 7.48 -10.34
CA TYR A 147 6.62 6.97 -9.33
C TYR A 147 7.20 5.74 -8.61
N GLY A 148 7.76 4.78 -9.36
CA GLY A 148 8.45 3.63 -8.76
C GLY A 148 9.68 4.02 -7.95
N VAL A 149 10.42 5.07 -8.38
CA VAL A 149 11.54 5.64 -7.60
C VAL A 149 11.03 6.17 -6.26
N SER A 150 9.93 6.94 -6.25
CA SER A 150 9.40 7.51 -5.01
C SER A 150 8.90 6.44 -4.04
N LYS A 151 8.26 5.38 -4.55
CA LYS A 151 7.83 4.28 -3.70
C LYS A 151 9.01 3.50 -3.09
N ALA A 152 10.08 3.28 -3.87
CA ALA A 152 11.33 2.73 -3.34
C ALA A 152 11.99 3.66 -2.31
N SER A 153 11.90 4.99 -2.48
CA SER A 153 12.36 5.96 -1.47
C SER A 153 11.57 5.83 -0.17
N GLY A 154 10.25 5.63 -0.25
CA GLY A 154 9.41 5.40 0.93
C GLY A 154 9.79 4.10 1.68
N GLU A 155 10.12 3.01 0.96
CA GLU A 155 10.65 1.79 1.57
C GLU A 155 11.95 2.06 2.33
N LEU A 156 12.87 2.86 1.75
CA LEU A 156 14.13 3.22 2.41
C LEU A 156 13.94 4.19 3.58
N LEU A 157 13.01 5.13 3.50
CA LEU A 157 12.63 5.98 4.63
C LEU A 157 12.07 5.12 5.76
N GLY A 158 11.14 4.20 5.47
CA GLY A 158 10.62 3.28 6.47
C GLY A 158 11.71 2.46 7.14
N ARG A 159 12.71 1.98 6.38
CA ARG A 159 13.88 1.28 6.93
C ARG A 159 14.69 2.16 7.87
N TYR A 160 14.95 3.42 7.50
CA TYR A 160 15.65 4.38 8.34
C TYR A 160 14.90 4.63 9.66
N TYR A 161 13.58 4.87 9.60
CA TYR A 161 12.79 5.12 10.79
C TYR A 161 12.64 3.88 11.70
N HIS A 162 12.64 2.68 11.11
CA HIS A 162 12.74 1.45 11.90
C HIS A 162 14.09 1.34 12.62
N ASP A 163 15.21 1.49 11.90
CA ASP A 163 16.56 1.30 12.45
C ASP A 163 16.92 2.35 13.53
N GLU A 164 16.45 3.59 13.39
CA GLU A 164 16.82 4.70 14.29
C GLU A 164 15.78 4.98 15.40
N HIS A 165 14.52 4.54 15.20
CA HIS A 165 13.42 4.90 16.09
C HIS A 165 12.55 3.70 16.54
N ASP A 166 12.92 2.48 16.20
CA ASP A 166 12.18 1.24 16.50
C ASP A 166 10.72 1.25 15.98
N LEU A 167 10.43 2.02 14.91
CA LEU A 167 9.11 2.07 14.30
C LEU A 167 8.83 0.76 13.54
N SER A 168 7.77 0.03 13.90
CA SER A 168 7.31 -1.10 13.11
C SER A 168 6.82 -0.62 11.73
N PHE A 169 7.37 -1.16 10.65
CA PHE A 169 7.08 -0.69 9.30
C PHE A 169 6.88 -1.83 8.32
N VAL A 170 5.78 -1.80 7.57
CA VAL A 170 5.58 -2.71 6.45
C VAL A 170 5.27 -1.96 5.17
N ALA A 171 6.02 -2.26 4.10
CA ALA A 171 5.77 -1.76 2.77
C ALA A 171 4.99 -2.79 1.95
N VAL A 172 3.78 -2.45 1.55
CA VAL A 172 2.94 -3.28 0.67
C VAL A 172 3.16 -2.89 -0.78
N ARG A 173 3.90 -3.69 -1.54
CA ARG A 173 4.08 -3.52 -3.00
C ARG A 173 2.81 -3.94 -3.72
N ILE A 174 1.85 -3.02 -3.81
CA ILE A 174 0.52 -3.28 -4.38
C ILE A 174 0.62 -3.61 -5.87
N GLY A 175 -0.11 -4.65 -6.26
CA GLY A 175 -0.27 -5.09 -7.63
C GLY A 175 -1.26 -4.23 -8.43
N ASN A 176 -2.27 -4.87 -9.01
CA ASN A 176 -3.31 -4.23 -9.80
C ASN A 176 -4.66 -4.35 -9.09
N LEU A 177 -5.00 -3.34 -8.30
CA LEU A 177 -6.25 -3.29 -7.57
C LEU A 177 -7.42 -2.94 -8.48
N THR A 178 -8.47 -3.77 -8.49
CA THR A 178 -9.74 -3.49 -9.16
C THR A 178 -10.92 -3.94 -8.31
N ARG A 179 -12.03 -3.18 -8.34
CA ARG A 179 -13.20 -3.41 -7.49
C ARG A 179 -13.94 -4.70 -7.86
N ASP A 180 -14.40 -4.81 -9.10
CA ASP A 180 -15.45 -5.78 -9.44
C ASP A 180 -14.90 -7.08 -10.02
N HIS A 181 -13.82 -7.01 -10.79
CA HIS A 181 -13.27 -8.18 -11.49
C HIS A 181 -11.81 -7.95 -11.95
N PRO A 182 -11.03 -9.02 -12.16
CA PRO A 182 -9.72 -8.92 -12.79
C PRO A 182 -9.85 -8.42 -14.24
N PRO A 183 -8.80 -7.76 -14.78
CA PRO A 183 -8.78 -7.30 -16.16
C PRO A 183 -8.93 -8.47 -17.15
N LYS A 184 -9.94 -8.45 -18.03
CA LYS A 184 -10.26 -9.59 -18.92
C LYS A 184 -9.18 -9.87 -19.97
N ASP A 185 -8.66 -8.82 -20.62
CA ASP A 185 -7.73 -8.91 -21.75
C ASP A 185 -6.32 -8.38 -21.45
N TYR A 186 -5.91 -8.46 -20.19
CA TYR A 186 -4.64 -7.94 -19.74
C TYR A 186 -3.89 -8.95 -18.87
N GLU A 187 -3.14 -9.86 -19.53
CA GLU A 187 -2.42 -10.99 -18.90
C GLU A 187 -1.60 -10.55 -17.66
N ARG A 188 -0.85 -9.44 -17.79
CA ARG A 188 -0.10 -8.87 -16.68
C ARG A 188 -1.03 -8.47 -15.52
N GLY A 189 -2.14 -7.81 -15.85
CA GLY A 189 -3.12 -7.38 -14.85
C GLY A 189 -3.73 -8.56 -14.10
N GLN A 190 -3.97 -9.67 -14.76
CA GLN A 190 -4.45 -10.91 -14.14
C GLN A 190 -3.40 -11.53 -13.22
N ALA A 191 -2.14 -11.59 -13.69
CA ALA A 191 -1.05 -12.19 -12.90
C ALA A 191 -0.75 -11.44 -11.59
N MET A 192 -1.07 -10.15 -11.53
CA MET A 192 -0.83 -9.29 -10.38
C MET A 192 -2.11 -8.65 -9.81
N TRP A 193 -3.25 -9.26 -10.10
CA TRP A 193 -4.53 -8.78 -9.61
C TRP A 193 -4.60 -8.82 -8.10
N LEU A 194 -5.23 -7.79 -7.53
CA LEU A 194 -5.63 -7.70 -6.14
C LEU A 194 -7.12 -7.33 -6.11
N SER A 195 -7.94 -8.12 -5.46
CA SER A 195 -9.34 -7.78 -5.22
C SER A 195 -9.46 -6.78 -4.07
N TYR A 196 -10.61 -6.12 -3.95
CA TYR A 196 -10.90 -5.23 -2.81
C TYR A 196 -10.91 -6.00 -1.50
N ARG A 197 -11.55 -7.16 -1.46
CA ARG A 197 -11.57 -8.03 -0.28
C ARG A 197 -10.17 -8.45 0.17
N ASP A 198 -9.34 -8.95 -0.73
CA ASP A 198 -7.99 -9.36 -0.40
C ASP A 198 -7.10 -8.16 -0.05
N CYS A 199 -7.36 -6.99 -0.65
CA CYS A 199 -6.68 -5.76 -0.27
C CYS A 199 -6.97 -5.39 1.19
N ALA A 200 -8.23 -5.32 1.57
CA ALA A 200 -8.64 -5.01 2.93
C ALA A 200 -8.09 -6.03 3.92
N HIS A 201 -8.21 -7.33 3.62
CA HIS A 201 -7.65 -8.40 4.46
C HIS A 201 -6.13 -8.26 4.64
N LEU A 202 -5.38 -7.91 3.59
CA LEU A 202 -3.94 -7.70 3.70
C LEU A 202 -3.60 -6.52 4.63
N PHE A 203 -4.33 -5.41 4.52
CA PHE A 203 -4.11 -4.26 5.39
C PHE A 203 -4.54 -4.53 6.84
N ASP A 204 -5.59 -5.33 7.07
CA ASP A 204 -5.97 -5.83 8.39
C ASP A 204 -4.85 -6.69 8.99
N CYS A 205 -4.28 -7.63 8.22
CA CYS A 205 -3.11 -8.40 8.64
C CYS A 205 -1.91 -7.50 8.99
N CYS A 206 -1.64 -6.46 8.18
CA CYS A 206 -0.58 -5.49 8.48
C CYS A 206 -0.82 -4.71 9.79
N LEU A 207 -2.07 -4.43 10.14
CA LEU A 207 -2.42 -3.70 11.37
C LEU A 207 -2.38 -4.59 12.61
N THR A 208 -2.53 -5.91 12.47
CA THR A 208 -2.70 -6.83 13.61
C THR A 208 -1.50 -7.73 13.87
N ALA A 209 -0.69 -8.06 12.85
CA ALA A 209 0.48 -8.92 12.99
C ALA A 209 1.61 -8.26 13.80
N ASP A 210 2.51 -9.08 14.32
CA ASP A 210 3.74 -8.65 15.00
C ASP A 210 4.93 -8.78 14.03
N TYR A 211 5.55 -7.65 13.70
CA TYR A 211 6.71 -7.57 12.80
C TYR A 211 7.55 -6.33 13.11
N ASP A 212 8.79 -6.35 12.68
CA ASP A 212 9.72 -5.23 12.79
C ASP A 212 9.71 -4.37 11.51
N TYR A 213 10.33 -4.88 10.44
CA TYR A 213 10.40 -4.23 9.13
C TYR A 213 10.20 -5.27 8.02
N GLU A 214 9.15 -5.08 7.21
CA GLU A 214 8.81 -6.02 6.14
C GLU A 214 8.51 -5.34 4.80
N ILE A 215 8.79 -6.06 3.72
CA ILE A 215 8.34 -5.73 2.37
C ILE A 215 7.56 -6.93 1.84
N VAL A 216 6.28 -6.72 1.52
CA VAL A 216 5.40 -7.78 1.03
C VAL A 216 4.74 -7.38 -0.29
N TYR A 217 4.31 -8.37 -1.06
CA TYR A 217 3.51 -8.14 -2.26
C TYR A 217 2.02 -8.22 -1.95
N GLY A 218 1.26 -7.17 -2.37
CA GLY A 218 -0.19 -7.12 -2.29
C GLY A 218 -0.82 -7.56 -3.61
N ILE A 219 -1.11 -8.86 -3.71
CA ILE A 219 -1.86 -9.48 -4.80
C ILE A 219 -2.78 -10.57 -4.24
N SER A 220 -3.84 -10.93 -4.99
CA SER A 220 -4.65 -12.12 -4.74
C SER A 220 -3.89 -13.40 -5.10
N ASP A 221 -4.39 -14.58 -4.73
CA ASP A 221 -3.71 -15.87 -4.96
C ASP A 221 -3.82 -16.35 -6.43
N ASN A 222 -3.43 -15.48 -7.36
CA ASN A 222 -3.55 -15.72 -8.79
C ASN A 222 -2.68 -16.89 -9.27
N ASP A 223 -3.22 -17.77 -10.10
CA ASP A 223 -2.52 -18.93 -10.66
C ASP A 223 -1.20 -18.57 -11.38
N ARG A 224 -1.19 -17.43 -12.08
CA ARG A 224 -0.05 -16.98 -12.88
C ARG A 224 0.81 -15.92 -12.19
N LYS A 225 0.69 -15.80 -10.87
CA LYS A 225 1.49 -14.82 -10.13
C LYS A 225 2.98 -15.10 -10.23
N TYR A 226 3.76 -14.05 -10.30
CA TYR A 226 5.24 -14.08 -10.22
C TYR A 226 5.77 -13.27 -9.02
N TYR A 227 4.88 -12.70 -8.25
CA TYR A 227 5.16 -12.20 -6.91
C TYR A 227 4.86 -13.29 -5.89
N SER A 228 5.80 -13.55 -5.01
CA SER A 228 5.60 -14.51 -3.91
C SER A 228 4.68 -13.92 -2.84
N LEU A 229 3.81 -14.76 -2.32
CA LEU A 229 2.98 -14.45 -1.15
C LEU A 229 3.55 -15.09 0.13
N GLU A 230 4.65 -15.84 0.03
CA GLU A 230 5.19 -16.60 1.16
C GLU A 230 5.52 -15.68 2.35
N ASN A 231 6.24 -14.58 2.11
CA ASN A 231 6.56 -13.62 3.18
C ASN A 231 5.29 -13.02 3.82
N ALA A 232 4.32 -12.61 3.01
CA ALA A 232 3.06 -12.08 3.54
C ALA A 232 2.27 -13.14 4.35
N LYS A 233 2.29 -14.41 3.92
CA LYS A 233 1.65 -15.52 4.63
C LYS A 233 2.37 -15.85 5.96
N GLU A 234 3.70 -15.94 5.93
CA GLU A 234 4.49 -16.34 7.10
C GLU A 234 4.55 -15.26 8.17
N VAL A 235 4.73 -13.98 7.77
CA VAL A 235 4.93 -12.88 8.73
C VAL A 235 3.61 -12.23 9.14
N LEU A 236 2.69 -12.04 8.19
CA LEU A 236 1.46 -11.30 8.45
C LEU A 236 0.24 -12.21 8.65
N GLY A 237 0.32 -13.50 8.29
CA GLY A 237 -0.85 -14.38 8.27
C GLY A 237 -1.82 -14.08 7.12
N TYR A 238 -1.34 -13.43 6.05
CA TYR A 238 -2.18 -13.09 4.90
C TYR A 238 -2.63 -14.32 4.12
N GLU A 239 -3.92 -14.59 4.09
CA GLU A 239 -4.54 -15.70 3.36
C GLU A 239 -5.52 -15.18 2.31
N PRO A 240 -5.06 -14.76 1.11
CA PRO A 240 -5.94 -14.26 0.07
C PRO A 240 -6.90 -15.33 -0.43
N LEU A 241 -8.14 -14.91 -0.73
CA LEU A 241 -9.24 -15.79 -1.10
C LEU A 241 -9.56 -15.76 -2.59
N ASP A 242 -9.14 -14.70 -3.30
CA ASP A 242 -9.50 -14.49 -4.69
C ASP A 242 -8.40 -14.94 -5.65
N ASN A 243 -8.84 -15.40 -6.84
CA ASN A 243 -7.95 -15.81 -7.93
C ASN A 243 -8.50 -15.29 -9.26
N SER A 244 -7.68 -14.60 -10.04
CA SER A 244 -8.08 -14.08 -11.34
C SER A 244 -8.49 -15.17 -12.34
N ALA A 245 -8.04 -16.41 -12.16
CA ALA A 245 -8.40 -17.54 -13.01
C ALA A 245 -9.83 -18.06 -12.76
N ASP A 246 -10.41 -17.83 -11.58
CA ASP A 246 -11.77 -18.26 -11.23
C ASP A 246 -12.85 -17.36 -11.82
N TRP A 247 -12.44 -16.21 -12.36
CA TRP A 247 -13.35 -15.24 -12.94
C TRP A 247 -13.74 -15.58 -14.38
N ASN A 248 -14.92 -16.17 -14.54
CA ASN A 248 -15.45 -16.64 -15.85
C ASN A 248 -16.15 -15.56 -16.68
N GLY A 249 -16.10 -14.30 -16.28
CA GLY A 249 -16.55 -13.18 -17.13
C GLY A 249 -18.08 -13.01 -17.22
N GLU A 250 -18.84 -13.42 -16.20
CA GLU A 250 -20.27 -13.10 -16.06
C GLU A 250 -20.51 -11.75 -15.38
#